data_af91b540a08f6666b1d3f980d19fb6ca
#
_entry.id   af91b540a08f6666b1d3f980d19fb6ca
#
_cell.length_a   1.000
_cell.length_b   1.000
_cell.length_c   1.000
_cell.angle_alpha   90.00
_cell.angle_beta   90.00
_cell.angle_gamma   90.00
#
_symmetry.space_group_name_H-M   'P 1'
#
loop_
_entity.id
_entity.type
_entity.pdbx_description
1 polymer ?
#
loop_
_entity_poly.entity_id
_entity_poly.type
_entity_poly.pdbx_seq_one_letter_code
_entity_poly.pdbx_strand_id
1 'polypeptide(L)'
;MKLIAYLIDGHQVDIRPAPVERDWMEATSQRFAYRCLPLNIANAYGWEVLCNASFLAMWTGGSGIDAILIEPEPGTIAPAVSHFGHGILTFHIPCLFRTEPGAELMVQGPINRPKDGIAALSGIIETDWSPYSFTMNWTFTRPDTPVRFEKGEPYCHIFPVSCGALE
;
A
#
# COMPACT_ATOMS: atom_id res chain seq x y z
N MET A 1 14.03 1.86 17.19
CA MET A 1 13.62 0.72 16.36
C MET A 1 14.14 0.95 14.96
N LYS A 2 14.86 -0.02 14.38
CA LYS A 2 15.46 0.08 13.05
C LYS A 2 14.71 -0.82 12.09
N LEU A 3 14.33 -0.28 10.93
CA LEU A 3 13.79 -1.03 9.79
C LEU A 3 14.85 -1.05 8.69
N ILE A 4 15.19 -2.22 8.19
CA ILE A 4 16.11 -2.40 7.07
C ILE A 4 15.33 -2.97 5.90
N ALA A 5 15.52 -2.40 4.72
CA ALA A 5 14.95 -2.87 3.47
C ALA A 5 16.06 -3.39 2.57
N TYR A 6 16.03 -4.67 2.23
CA TYR A 6 16.94 -5.30 1.28
C TYR A 6 16.22 -5.44 -0.06
N LEU A 7 16.72 -4.76 -1.08
CA LEU A 7 16.19 -4.89 -2.44
C LEU A 7 16.50 -6.28 -3.00
N ILE A 8 15.54 -6.85 -3.70
CA ILE A 8 15.76 -8.07 -4.48
C ILE A 8 16.46 -7.67 -5.78
N ASP A 9 17.51 -8.41 -6.14
CA ASP A 9 18.34 -8.10 -7.33
C ASP A 9 17.51 -7.89 -8.60
N GLY A 10 17.84 -6.82 -9.32
CA GLY A 10 17.14 -6.44 -10.55
C GLY A 10 15.83 -5.68 -10.35
N HIS A 11 15.43 -5.42 -9.11
CA HIS A 11 14.21 -4.67 -8.79
C HIS A 11 14.51 -3.32 -8.13
N GLN A 12 13.57 -2.41 -8.27
CA GLN A 12 13.56 -1.11 -7.57
C GLN A 12 12.26 -0.98 -6.78
N VAL A 13 12.36 -0.42 -5.59
CA VAL A 13 11.21 -0.09 -4.74
C VAL A 13 11.37 1.34 -4.29
N ASP A 14 10.39 2.17 -4.63
CA ASP A 14 10.36 3.56 -4.19
C ASP A 14 9.69 3.64 -2.83
N ILE A 15 10.46 3.97 -1.80
CA ILE A 15 10.01 4.12 -0.42
C ILE A 15 10.35 5.53 0.05
N ARG A 16 9.37 6.19 0.69
CA ARG A 16 9.60 7.51 1.30
C ARG A 16 9.04 7.55 2.73
N PRO A 17 9.55 8.41 3.62
CA PRO A 17 8.84 8.77 4.85
C PRO A 17 7.43 9.25 4.51
N ALA A 18 6.44 8.82 5.29
CA ALA A 18 5.06 9.23 5.07
C ALA A 18 4.90 10.74 5.34
N PRO A 19 4.39 11.53 4.39
CA PRO A 19 4.20 12.97 4.57
C PRO A 19 2.98 13.25 5.45
N VAL A 20 2.94 14.41 6.08
CA VAL A 20 1.76 14.88 6.84
C VAL A 20 0.61 15.23 5.89
N GLU A 21 0.93 15.76 4.72
CA GLU A 21 0.00 16.35 3.76
C GLU A 21 -0.96 15.31 3.18
N ARG A 22 -2.22 15.74 3.05
CA ARG A 22 -3.31 15.01 2.37
C ARG A 22 -4.12 16.00 1.57
N ASP A 23 -4.43 15.68 0.31
CA ASP A 23 -5.13 16.59 -0.60
C ASP A 23 -6.48 17.06 -0.03
N TRP A 24 -7.24 16.14 0.59
CA TRP A 24 -8.51 16.49 1.21
C TRP A 24 -8.33 17.39 2.44
N MET A 25 -7.22 17.27 3.19
CA MET A 25 -6.92 18.15 4.32
C MET A 25 -6.52 19.54 3.83
N GLU A 26 -5.74 19.61 2.74
CA GLU A 26 -5.42 20.89 2.07
C GLU A 26 -6.68 21.60 1.58
N ALA A 27 -7.65 20.85 1.06
CA ALA A 27 -8.90 21.38 0.52
C ALA A 27 -9.89 21.89 1.59
N THR A 28 -9.66 21.60 2.88
CA THR A 28 -10.52 22.12 3.94
C THR A 28 -10.33 23.63 4.12
N SER A 29 -11.41 24.34 4.49
CA SER A 29 -11.36 25.80 4.70
C SER A 29 -10.23 26.17 5.67
N GLN A 30 -9.34 27.06 5.25
CA GLN A 30 -8.16 27.47 6.01
C GLN A 30 -7.29 26.27 6.49
N ARG A 31 -7.30 25.17 5.77
CA ARG A 31 -6.57 23.94 6.13
C ARG A 31 -6.97 23.44 7.53
N PHE A 32 -8.24 23.60 7.89
CA PHE A 32 -8.73 23.36 9.24
C PHE A 32 -8.48 21.93 9.74
N ALA A 33 -8.50 20.94 8.85
CA ALA A 33 -8.25 19.54 9.20
C ALA A 33 -6.89 19.32 9.88
N TYR A 34 -5.89 20.14 9.60
CA TYR A 34 -4.57 20.04 10.26
C TYR A 34 -4.55 20.46 11.73
N ARG A 35 -5.64 20.97 12.24
CA ARG A 35 -5.80 21.20 13.70
C ARG A 35 -6.04 19.90 14.47
N CYS A 36 -6.39 18.82 13.75
CA CYS A 36 -6.52 17.50 14.34
C CYS A 36 -5.13 16.82 14.45
N LEU A 37 -4.47 17.01 15.58
CA LEU A 37 -3.13 16.44 15.82
C LEU A 37 -3.06 14.91 15.64
N PRO A 38 -4.05 14.09 16.10
CA PRO A 38 -4.03 12.66 15.84
C PRO A 38 -3.96 12.28 14.36
N LEU A 39 -4.63 13.04 13.47
CA LEU A 39 -4.55 12.81 12.02
C LEU A 39 -3.15 13.12 11.48
N ASN A 40 -2.57 14.25 11.91
CA ASN A 40 -1.23 14.64 11.48
C ASN A 40 -0.17 13.62 11.90
N ILE A 41 -0.25 13.16 13.15
CA ILE A 41 0.67 12.14 13.68
C ILE A 41 0.53 10.84 12.89
N ALA A 42 -0.70 10.37 12.67
CA ALA A 42 -0.95 9.15 11.90
C ALA A 42 -0.45 9.28 10.45
N ASN A 43 -0.69 10.43 9.81
CA ASN A 43 -0.24 10.67 8.44
C ASN A 43 1.28 10.55 8.29
N ALA A 44 2.04 11.08 9.25
CA ALA A 44 3.49 11.13 9.21
C ALA A 44 4.16 9.87 9.83
N TYR A 45 3.41 8.89 10.25
CA TYR A 45 3.94 7.73 10.94
C TYR A 45 4.37 6.64 9.94
N GLY A 46 5.66 6.28 9.93
CA GLY A 46 6.19 5.22 9.08
C GLY A 46 6.58 5.67 7.66
N TRP A 47 6.37 4.77 6.69
CA TRP A 47 6.81 4.95 5.30
C TRP A 47 5.71 4.55 4.32
N GLU A 48 5.74 5.18 3.16
CA GLU A 48 4.88 4.84 2.01
C GLU A 48 5.72 4.16 0.91
N VAL A 49 5.17 3.09 0.32
CA VAL A 49 5.71 2.46 -0.89
C VAL A 49 4.91 2.97 -2.09
N LEU A 50 5.61 3.42 -3.13
CA LEU A 50 5.04 4.16 -4.25
C LEU A 50 4.93 3.31 -5.52
N CYS A 51 3.88 3.55 -6.30
CA CYS A 51 3.75 2.98 -7.64
C CYS A 51 4.90 3.45 -8.55
N ASN A 52 5.56 2.52 -9.22
CA ASN A 52 6.61 2.81 -10.19
C ASN A 52 6.08 3.07 -11.60
N ALA A 53 4.80 2.75 -11.86
CA ALA A 53 4.12 2.99 -13.13
C ALA A 53 2.63 3.28 -12.91
N SER A 54 2.03 4.08 -13.80
CA SER A 54 0.58 4.30 -13.80
C SER A 54 -0.14 3.17 -14.53
N PHE A 55 -1.33 2.81 -14.07
CA PHE A 55 -2.18 1.81 -14.70
C PHE A 55 -3.65 1.96 -14.28
N LEU A 56 -4.55 1.37 -15.08
CA LEU A 56 -5.94 1.17 -14.72
C LEU A 56 -6.17 -0.28 -14.30
N ALA A 57 -7.03 -0.50 -13.32
CA ALA A 57 -7.51 -1.82 -12.97
C ALA A 57 -9.02 -1.80 -12.76
N MET A 58 -9.71 -2.86 -13.18
CA MET A 58 -11.17 -2.99 -13.05
C MET A 58 -11.54 -4.43 -12.77
N TRP A 59 -12.39 -4.64 -11.78
CA TRP A 59 -12.97 -5.96 -11.50
C TRP A 59 -14.30 -6.13 -12.24
N THR A 60 -14.46 -7.24 -12.95
CA THR A 60 -15.69 -7.56 -13.73
C THR A 60 -16.79 -8.21 -12.90
N GLY A 61 -16.58 -8.41 -11.59
CA GLY A 61 -17.53 -9.10 -10.71
C GLY A 61 -17.31 -10.62 -10.61
N GLY A 62 -16.46 -11.20 -11.44
CA GLY A 62 -16.14 -12.63 -11.42
C GLY A 62 -15.28 -13.05 -10.23
N SER A 63 -15.25 -14.37 -9.97
CA SER A 63 -14.45 -14.96 -8.88
C SER A 63 -13.06 -15.44 -9.33
N GLY A 64 -12.82 -15.56 -10.64
CA GLY A 64 -11.55 -16.04 -11.19
C GLY A 64 -10.43 -15.00 -11.10
N ILE A 65 -9.21 -15.43 -11.30
CA ILE A 65 -8.03 -14.55 -11.39
C ILE A 65 -8.06 -13.69 -12.66
N ASP A 66 -8.77 -14.09 -13.67
CA ASP A 66 -9.02 -13.39 -14.93
C ASP A 66 -10.08 -12.29 -14.83
N ALA A 67 -10.75 -12.20 -13.68
CA ALA A 67 -11.82 -11.23 -13.45
C ALA A 67 -11.32 -9.80 -13.17
N ILE A 68 -10.03 -9.57 -13.01
CA ILE A 68 -9.44 -8.23 -12.92
C ILE A 68 -8.72 -7.92 -14.22
N LEU A 69 -9.21 -6.89 -14.91
CA LEU A 69 -8.56 -6.32 -16.08
C LEU A 69 -7.54 -5.29 -15.62
N ILE A 70 -6.30 -5.40 -16.08
CA ILE A 70 -5.21 -4.48 -15.75
C ILE A 70 -4.64 -3.92 -17.04
N GLU A 71 -4.68 -2.61 -17.18
CA GLU A 71 -4.22 -1.88 -18.35
C GLU A 71 -3.09 -0.92 -17.95
N PRO A 72 -1.81 -1.28 -18.17
CA PRO A 72 -0.68 -0.40 -17.92
C PRO A 72 -0.62 0.71 -18.96
N GLU A 73 0.04 1.82 -18.63
CA GLU A 73 0.38 2.82 -19.64
C GLU A 73 1.32 2.24 -20.72
N PRO A 74 1.20 2.72 -21.98
CA PRO A 74 2.03 2.23 -23.08
C PRO A 74 3.52 2.23 -22.75
N GLY A 75 4.17 1.09 -22.97
CA GLY A 75 5.60 0.91 -22.71
C GLY A 75 5.98 0.66 -21.23
N THR A 76 5.00 0.48 -20.38
CA THR A 76 5.22 0.16 -18.95
C THR A 76 4.64 -1.21 -18.56
N ILE A 77 4.99 -1.68 -17.37
CA ILE A 77 4.44 -2.89 -16.76
C ILE A 77 3.72 -2.45 -15.48
N ALA A 78 2.48 -2.88 -15.31
CA ALA A 78 1.75 -2.61 -14.07
C ALA A 78 2.44 -3.30 -12.89
N PRO A 79 2.59 -2.62 -11.74
CA PRO A 79 3.21 -3.20 -10.54
C PRO A 79 2.28 -4.16 -9.79
N ALA A 80 1.10 -4.43 -10.32
CA ALA A 80 0.07 -5.23 -9.68
C ALA A 80 -0.46 -6.33 -10.62
N VAL A 81 -0.96 -7.40 -10.03
CA VAL A 81 -1.56 -8.54 -10.71
C VAL A 81 -2.87 -8.96 -10.02
N SER A 82 -3.67 -9.79 -10.70
CA SER A 82 -4.75 -10.54 -10.06
C SER A 82 -4.20 -11.88 -9.60
N HIS A 83 -4.05 -12.06 -8.29
CA HIS A 83 -3.42 -13.26 -7.72
C HIS A 83 -4.42 -14.19 -7.03
N PHE A 84 -5.31 -13.62 -6.22
CA PHE A 84 -6.25 -14.39 -5.39
C PHE A 84 -7.62 -14.63 -6.05
N GLY A 85 -7.93 -13.94 -7.15
CA GLY A 85 -9.30 -13.85 -7.63
C GLY A 85 -10.20 -13.00 -6.73
N HIS A 86 -11.51 -13.13 -6.86
CA HIS A 86 -12.52 -12.44 -6.05
C HIS A 86 -12.32 -10.92 -5.92
N GLY A 87 -11.83 -10.27 -6.99
CA GLY A 87 -11.61 -8.83 -6.99
C GLY A 87 -10.44 -8.37 -6.11
N ILE A 88 -9.46 -9.24 -5.85
CA ILE A 88 -8.24 -8.87 -5.10
C ILE A 88 -7.11 -8.50 -6.06
N LEU A 89 -6.75 -7.22 -6.05
CA LEU A 89 -5.57 -6.67 -6.74
C LEU A 89 -4.35 -6.78 -5.83
N THR A 90 -3.28 -7.39 -6.32
CA THR A 90 -2.08 -7.72 -5.55
C THR A 90 -0.87 -6.99 -6.11
N PHE A 91 -0.23 -6.17 -5.28
CA PHE A 91 1.06 -5.54 -5.57
C PHE A 91 2.19 -6.39 -5.00
N HIS A 92 3.16 -6.75 -5.81
CA HIS A 92 4.39 -7.35 -5.34
C HIS A 92 5.33 -6.27 -4.80
N ILE A 93 5.86 -6.51 -3.59
CA ILE A 93 6.89 -5.64 -3.01
C ILE A 93 8.21 -6.40 -3.06
N PRO A 94 9.07 -6.18 -4.08
CA PRO A 94 10.30 -6.93 -4.27
C PRO A 94 11.41 -6.45 -3.31
N CYS A 95 11.10 -6.47 -2.04
CA CYS A 95 11.96 -6.05 -0.96
C CYS A 95 11.78 -6.97 0.25
N LEU A 96 12.89 -7.38 0.86
CA LEU A 96 12.90 -8.09 2.12
C LEU A 96 13.10 -7.07 3.24
N PHE A 97 12.12 -6.97 4.12
CA PHE A 97 12.22 -6.10 5.30
C PHE A 97 12.74 -6.87 6.52
N ARG A 98 13.50 -6.17 7.35
CA ARG A 98 13.99 -6.66 8.63
C ARG A 98 13.77 -5.62 9.72
N THR A 99 13.24 -6.09 10.82
CA THR A 99 13.12 -5.37 12.09
C THR A 99 14.06 -5.97 13.15
N GLU A 100 14.19 -5.30 14.28
CA GLU A 100 14.85 -5.85 15.45
C GLU A 100 13.99 -6.96 16.07
N PRO A 101 14.58 -7.91 16.81
CA PRO A 101 13.82 -8.94 17.52
C PRO A 101 12.72 -8.35 18.41
N GLY A 102 11.53 -8.92 18.34
CA GLY A 102 10.36 -8.45 19.07
C GLY A 102 9.62 -7.29 18.40
N ALA A 103 9.94 -6.97 17.15
CA ALA A 103 9.21 -6.00 16.34
C ALA A 103 8.77 -6.62 15.01
N GLU A 104 7.56 -6.32 14.63
CA GLU A 104 6.90 -6.74 13.39
C GLU A 104 6.61 -5.51 12.52
N LEU A 105 6.18 -5.74 11.29
CA LEU A 105 5.81 -4.68 10.36
C LEU A 105 4.30 -4.69 10.11
N MET A 106 3.61 -3.64 10.54
CA MET A 106 2.24 -3.38 10.08
C MET A 106 2.26 -2.94 8.64
N VAL A 107 1.42 -3.56 7.83
CA VAL A 107 1.23 -3.28 6.41
C VAL A 107 -0.24 -2.97 6.16
N GLN A 108 -0.52 -1.83 5.55
CA GLN A 108 -1.87 -1.39 5.25
C GLN A 108 -1.91 -0.43 4.06
N GLY A 109 -3.08 0.03 3.68
CA GLY A 109 -3.23 1.14 2.74
C GLY A 109 -2.70 2.46 3.29
N PRO A 110 -2.43 3.44 2.41
CA PRO A 110 -1.97 4.78 2.82
C PRO A 110 -2.95 5.42 3.81
N ILE A 111 -2.43 5.82 4.97
CA ILE A 111 -3.24 6.37 6.06
C ILE A 111 -3.93 7.65 5.61
N ASN A 112 -5.26 7.73 5.83
CA ASN A 112 -6.09 8.88 5.49
C ASN A 112 -6.03 9.28 3.99
N ARG A 113 -5.82 8.31 3.10
CA ARG A 113 -5.93 8.46 1.63
C ARG A 113 -6.97 7.47 1.08
N PRO A 114 -8.27 7.76 1.27
CA PRO A 114 -9.31 6.91 0.71
C PRO A 114 -9.22 6.89 -0.82
N LYS A 115 -9.49 5.73 -1.42
CA LYS A 115 -9.54 5.54 -2.86
C LYS A 115 -10.88 4.95 -3.24
N ASP A 116 -11.57 5.59 -4.18
CA ASP A 116 -12.91 5.14 -4.60
C ASP A 116 -12.85 3.81 -5.35
N GLY A 117 -13.85 2.97 -5.15
CA GLY A 117 -14.03 1.69 -5.84
C GLY A 117 -13.13 0.55 -5.34
N ILE A 118 -12.19 0.81 -4.43
CA ILE A 118 -11.24 -0.18 -3.92
C ILE A 118 -10.85 0.13 -2.47
N ALA A 119 -10.59 -0.90 -1.67
CA ALA A 119 -10.17 -0.77 -0.27
C ALA A 119 -8.92 -1.60 -0.02
N ALA A 120 -7.96 -1.03 0.67
CA ALA A 120 -6.74 -1.72 1.06
C ALA A 120 -7.00 -2.76 2.15
N LEU A 121 -6.35 -3.92 2.05
CA LEU A 121 -6.29 -4.91 3.11
C LEU A 121 -5.09 -4.63 4.01
N SER A 122 -5.14 -5.12 5.24
CA SER A 122 -4.07 -4.94 6.22
C SER A 122 -3.52 -6.28 6.68
N GLY A 123 -2.25 -6.29 7.09
CA GLY A 123 -1.59 -7.48 7.60
C GLY A 123 -0.43 -7.13 8.53
N ILE A 124 0.01 -8.10 9.30
CA ILE A 124 1.23 -8.06 10.10
C ILE A 124 2.24 -9.01 9.47
N ILE A 125 3.45 -8.53 9.28
CA ILE A 125 4.56 -9.31 8.75
C ILE A 125 5.61 -9.48 9.84
N GLU A 126 5.91 -10.71 10.20
CA GLU A 126 6.90 -11.09 11.22
C GLU A 126 8.33 -10.88 10.70
N THR A 127 8.69 -9.61 10.49
CA THR A 127 9.95 -9.20 9.83
C THR A 127 11.20 -9.39 10.68
N ASP A 128 11.06 -9.74 11.95
CA ASP A 128 12.18 -10.05 12.84
C ASP A 128 12.83 -11.41 12.50
N TRP A 129 12.08 -12.36 11.91
CA TRP A 129 12.60 -13.68 11.54
C TRP A 129 12.26 -14.12 10.10
N SER A 130 11.12 -13.73 9.53
CA SER A 130 10.62 -14.25 8.25
C SER A 130 11.57 -13.95 7.09
N PRO A 131 12.00 -14.96 6.28
CA PRO A 131 12.91 -14.75 5.16
C PRO A 131 12.20 -14.40 3.85
N TYR A 132 10.93 -13.99 3.89
CA TYR A 132 10.11 -13.77 2.70
C TYR A 132 9.79 -12.29 2.51
N SER A 133 9.68 -11.88 1.25
CA SER A 133 8.98 -10.66 0.86
C SER A 133 7.47 -10.83 1.06
N PHE A 134 6.71 -9.76 0.92
CA PHE A 134 5.25 -9.81 1.05
C PHE A 134 4.57 -9.07 -0.11
N THR A 135 3.25 -9.17 -0.15
CA THR A 135 2.41 -8.47 -1.11
C THR A 135 1.49 -7.50 -0.38
N MET A 136 1.20 -6.37 -1.02
CA MET A 136 0.11 -5.49 -0.60
C MET A 136 -1.13 -5.79 -1.43
N ASN A 137 -2.25 -6.00 -0.75
CA ASN A 137 -3.50 -6.41 -1.39
C ASN A 137 -4.59 -5.37 -1.22
N TRP A 138 -5.39 -5.21 -2.27
CA TRP A 138 -6.55 -4.32 -2.31
C TRP A 138 -7.76 -5.10 -2.81
N THR A 139 -8.92 -4.93 -2.18
CA THR A 139 -10.18 -5.53 -2.64
C THR A 139 -11.03 -4.49 -3.35
N PHE A 140 -11.50 -4.81 -4.56
CA PHE A 140 -12.50 -3.99 -5.21
C PHE A 140 -13.80 -4.02 -4.41
N THR A 141 -14.43 -2.87 -4.22
CA THR A 141 -15.67 -2.74 -3.46
C THR A 141 -16.93 -2.81 -4.33
N ARG A 142 -16.75 -2.70 -5.65
CA ARG A 142 -17.82 -2.79 -6.65
C ARG A 142 -17.25 -3.20 -8.02
N PRO A 143 -17.99 -3.97 -8.82
CA PRO A 143 -17.58 -4.33 -10.18
C PRO A 143 -17.73 -3.16 -11.15
N ASP A 144 -17.15 -3.35 -12.34
CA ASP A 144 -17.29 -2.48 -13.52
C ASP A 144 -16.94 -1.00 -13.26
N THR A 145 -16.10 -0.77 -12.25
CA THR A 145 -15.62 0.57 -11.92
C THR A 145 -14.10 0.61 -12.09
N PRO A 146 -13.58 1.34 -13.11
CA PRO A 146 -12.15 1.50 -13.27
C PRO A 146 -11.54 2.26 -12.11
N VAL A 147 -10.43 1.76 -11.60
CA VAL A 147 -9.62 2.40 -10.56
C VAL A 147 -8.24 2.68 -11.15
N ARG A 148 -7.81 3.94 -11.11
CA ARG A 148 -6.50 4.34 -11.59
C ARG A 148 -5.52 4.45 -10.44
N PHE A 149 -4.33 3.91 -10.63
CA PHE A 149 -3.15 4.15 -9.80
C PHE A 149 -2.15 4.95 -10.62
N GLU A 150 -1.62 6.02 -10.03
CA GLU A 150 -0.65 6.90 -10.69
C GLU A 150 0.78 6.55 -10.29
N LYS A 151 1.73 6.76 -11.20
CA LYS A 151 3.15 6.71 -10.86
C LYS A 151 3.46 7.70 -9.73
N GLY A 152 4.15 7.24 -8.69
CA GLY A 152 4.44 8.04 -7.49
C GLY A 152 3.31 8.10 -6.47
N GLU A 153 2.13 7.53 -6.77
CA GLU A 153 1.05 7.37 -5.80
C GLU A 153 1.43 6.27 -4.79
N PRO A 154 1.23 6.48 -3.48
CA PRO A 154 1.44 5.43 -2.50
C PRO A 154 0.34 4.38 -2.59
N TYR A 155 0.73 3.10 -2.65
CA TYR A 155 -0.19 1.97 -2.61
C TYR A 155 -0.07 1.13 -1.33
N CYS A 156 0.97 1.35 -0.55
CA CYS A 156 1.23 0.63 0.68
C CYS A 156 1.82 1.58 1.71
N HIS A 157 1.40 1.42 2.96
CA HIS A 157 1.92 2.13 4.12
C HIS A 157 2.44 1.11 5.13
N ILE A 158 3.66 1.30 5.62
CA ILE A 158 4.33 0.39 6.53
C ILE A 158 4.88 1.12 7.75
N PHE A 159 4.78 0.48 8.90
CA PHE A 159 5.41 0.94 10.13
C PHE A 159 5.63 -0.21 11.10
N PRO A 160 6.70 -0.15 11.92
CA PRO A 160 6.97 -1.20 12.89
C PRO A 160 6.01 -1.14 14.07
N VAL A 161 5.63 -2.31 14.57
CA VAL A 161 4.83 -2.53 15.78
C VAL A 161 5.57 -3.50 16.71
N SER A 162 5.29 -3.44 18.00
CA SER A 162 5.86 -4.40 18.95
C SER A 162 5.11 -5.73 18.88
N CYS A 163 5.84 -6.85 18.85
CA CYS A 163 5.25 -8.17 19.05
C CYS A 163 4.60 -8.24 20.44
N GLY A 164 3.47 -8.93 20.54
CA GLY A 164 2.81 -9.12 21.83
C GLY A 164 2.17 -7.85 22.42
N ALA A 165 2.01 -6.79 21.65
CA ALA A 165 1.36 -5.56 22.14
C ALA A 165 -0.12 -5.75 22.53
N LEU A 166 -0.69 -6.92 22.22
CA LEU A 166 -2.09 -7.29 22.53
C LEU A 166 -2.22 -8.40 23.57
N GLU A 167 -1.12 -8.80 24.22
CA GLU A 167 -1.15 -9.76 25.34
C GLU A 167 -1.51 -9.11 26.66
#